data_5086e01657d6156b5b49df32d33d4c39
#
_entry.id   5086e01657d6156b5b49df32d33d4c39
#
_cell.length_a   1.000
_cell.length_b   1.000
_cell.length_c   1.000
_cell.angle_alpha   90.00
_cell.angle_beta   90.00
_cell.angle_gamma   90.00
#
_symmetry.space_group_name_H-M   'P 1'
#
loop_
_entity.id
_entity.type
_entity.pdbx_description
1 polymer ?
#
loop_
_entity_poly.entity_id
_entity_poly.type
_entity_poly.pdbx_seq_one_letter_code
_entity_poly.pdbx_strand_id
1 'polypeptide(L)'
;MKRIILIILGLFVSISAYAQSQDVITEILESSEANFGQVCYISAVMQSLVTDDASYDEAVNALYENEQLPYVVESSQSIPLIDAAYIFSFMWDIKGGLMYRITKGAPRYVFKQFQTDKIISYYAEPKQIVSGIEIMRMFTACEKKYGNLVF
;
A
#
# COMPACT_ATOMS: atom_id res chain seq x y z
N MET A 1 -23.93 -22.35 30.78
CA MET A 1 -24.51 -21.26 30.01
C MET A 1 -23.55 -20.06 29.83
N LYS A 2 -22.98 -19.48 30.90
CA LYS A 2 -22.04 -18.34 30.76
C LYS A 2 -20.81 -18.60 29.87
N ARG A 3 -20.24 -19.81 29.89
CA ARG A 3 -19.06 -20.19 29.05
C ARG A 3 -19.40 -20.34 27.58
N ILE A 4 -20.61 -20.78 27.25
CA ILE A 4 -21.09 -20.92 25.87
C ILE A 4 -21.34 -19.54 25.23
N ILE A 5 -21.89 -18.59 26.04
CA ILE A 5 -22.13 -17.22 25.61
C ILE A 5 -20.81 -16.52 25.30
N LEU A 6 -19.74 -16.73 26.08
CA LEU A 6 -18.42 -16.18 25.85
C LEU A 6 -17.76 -16.71 24.56
N ILE A 7 -17.96 -18.00 24.24
CA ILE A 7 -17.43 -18.61 23.01
C ILE A 7 -18.18 -18.07 21.78
N ILE A 8 -19.50 -17.90 21.86
CA ILE A 8 -20.32 -17.36 20.77
C ILE A 8 -19.96 -15.88 20.55
N LEU A 9 -19.75 -15.10 21.63
CA LEU A 9 -19.33 -13.69 21.52
C LEU A 9 -17.94 -13.55 20.90
N GLY A 10 -16.99 -14.45 21.23
CA GLY A 10 -15.66 -14.47 20.61
C GLY A 10 -15.69 -14.82 19.12
N LEU A 11 -16.63 -15.70 18.70
CA LEU A 11 -16.79 -16.08 17.30
C LEU A 11 -17.38 -14.93 16.45
N PHE A 12 -18.29 -14.13 17.02
CA PHE A 12 -18.88 -12.97 16.34
C PHE A 12 -17.86 -11.85 16.08
N VAL A 13 -16.93 -11.61 17.00
CA VAL A 13 -15.87 -10.57 16.85
C VAL A 13 -14.91 -10.94 15.73
N SER A 14 -14.57 -12.20 15.56
CA SER A 14 -13.66 -12.65 14.49
C SER A 14 -14.28 -12.54 13.09
N ILE A 15 -15.59 -12.70 12.94
CA ILE A 15 -16.29 -12.58 11.65
C ILE A 15 -16.35 -11.11 11.18
N SER A 16 -16.44 -10.17 12.10
CA SER A 16 -16.53 -8.74 11.79
C SER A 16 -15.23 -8.18 11.19
N ALA A 17 -14.07 -8.64 11.65
CA ALA A 17 -12.77 -8.19 11.13
C ALA A 17 -12.54 -8.62 9.65
N TYR A 18 -12.95 -9.83 9.29
CA TYR A 18 -12.84 -10.30 7.90
C TYR A 18 -13.77 -9.55 6.93
N ALA A 19 -14.96 -9.12 7.36
CA ALA A 19 -15.88 -8.38 6.53
C ALA A 19 -15.33 -6.98 6.21
N GLN A 20 -14.71 -6.31 7.17
CA GLN A 20 -14.22 -4.94 7.05
C GLN A 20 -13.05 -4.79 6.06
N SER A 21 -12.12 -5.74 6.03
CA SER A 21 -11.00 -5.72 5.06
C SER A 21 -11.45 -5.98 3.62
N GLN A 22 -12.50 -6.78 3.42
CA GLN A 22 -13.07 -7.02 2.09
C GLN A 22 -13.78 -5.78 1.54
N ASP A 23 -14.47 -5.01 2.39
CA ASP A 23 -15.14 -3.78 2.00
C ASP A 23 -14.13 -2.72 1.56
N VAL A 24 -13.01 -2.55 2.28
CA VAL A 24 -11.93 -1.61 1.92
C VAL A 24 -11.29 -1.95 0.58
N ILE A 25 -10.98 -3.23 0.33
CA ILE A 25 -10.40 -3.65 -0.96
C ILE A 25 -11.39 -3.41 -2.12
N THR A 26 -12.68 -3.66 -1.89
CA THR A 26 -13.72 -3.40 -2.89
C THR A 26 -13.82 -1.90 -3.18
N GLU A 27 -13.83 -1.06 -2.15
CA GLU A 27 -13.82 0.40 -2.29
C GLU A 27 -12.61 0.89 -3.11
N ILE A 28 -11.42 0.35 -2.83
CA ILE A 28 -10.21 0.68 -3.59
C ILE A 28 -10.37 0.29 -5.06
N LEU A 29 -10.84 -0.93 -5.35
CA LEU A 29 -11.02 -1.42 -6.71
C LEU A 29 -12.06 -0.60 -7.52
N GLU A 30 -13.08 -0.07 -6.86
CA GLU A 30 -14.11 0.76 -7.48
C GLU A 30 -13.68 2.23 -7.66
N SER A 31 -12.58 2.64 -7.05
CA SER A 31 -12.07 4.01 -7.10
C SER A 31 -11.56 4.34 -8.50
N SER A 32 -12.16 5.35 -9.14
CA SER A 32 -11.71 5.89 -10.44
C SER A 32 -10.39 6.63 -10.35
N GLU A 33 -10.12 7.27 -9.20
CA GLU A 33 -8.87 7.92 -8.84
C GLU A 33 -8.45 7.46 -7.45
N ALA A 34 -7.32 6.79 -7.35
CA ALA A 34 -6.78 6.38 -6.05
C ALA A 34 -6.27 7.59 -5.26
N ASN A 35 -6.37 7.52 -3.95
CA ASN A 35 -5.89 8.55 -3.04
C ASN A 35 -4.77 8.05 -2.11
N PHE A 36 -4.11 8.98 -1.41
CA PHE A 36 -3.03 8.63 -0.48
C PHE A 36 -3.49 7.70 0.63
N GLY A 37 -4.69 7.91 1.18
CA GLY A 37 -5.24 7.06 2.24
C GLY A 37 -5.32 5.59 1.86
N GLN A 38 -5.83 5.31 0.65
CA GLN A 38 -5.96 3.95 0.13
C GLN A 38 -4.60 3.25 -0.05
N VAL A 39 -3.63 3.94 -0.64
CA VAL A 39 -2.28 3.39 -0.87
C VAL A 39 -1.50 3.24 0.43
N CYS A 40 -1.59 4.24 1.32
CA CYS A 40 -0.98 4.17 2.66
C CYS A 40 -1.59 3.05 3.50
N TYR A 41 -2.91 2.83 3.42
CA TYR A 41 -3.58 1.74 4.13
C TYR A 41 -3.04 0.37 3.71
N ILE A 42 -2.97 0.09 2.40
CA ILE A 42 -2.40 -1.16 1.88
C ILE A 42 -0.97 -1.35 2.44
N SER A 43 -0.14 -0.31 2.34
CA SER A 43 1.25 -0.37 2.75
C SER A 43 1.42 -0.54 4.27
N ALA A 44 0.65 0.20 5.07
CA ALA A 44 0.73 0.18 6.52
C ALA A 44 0.26 -1.16 7.11
N VAL A 45 -0.85 -1.72 6.57
CA VAL A 45 -1.36 -3.04 6.98
C VAL A 45 -0.37 -4.14 6.62
N MET A 46 0.16 -4.14 5.38
CA MET A 46 1.14 -5.14 4.94
C MET A 46 2.43 -5.12 5.76
N GLN A 47 2.85 -3.96 6.23
CA GLN A 47 4.01 -3.80 7.11
C GLN A 47 3.67 -3.99 8.60
N SER A 48 2.42 -4.28 8.95
CA SER A 48 1.94 -4.39 10.34
C SER A 48 2.17 -3.12 11.17
N LEU A 49 2.18 -1.95 10.52
CA LEU A 49 2.28 -0.65 11.17
C LEU A 49 0.94 -0.22 11.77
N VAL A 50 -0.15 -0.69 11.19
CA VAL A 50 -1.52 -0.51 11.68
C VAL A 50 -2.28 -1.84 11.57
N THR A 51 -3.42 -1.91 12.24
CA THR A 51 -4.36 -3.05 12.13
C THR A 51 -5.31 -2.87 10.95
N ASP A 52 -5.99 -3.93 10.54
CA ASP A 52 -6.91 -3.94 9.37
C ASP A 52 -8.16 -3.08 9.59
N ASP A 53 -8.46 -2.67 10.81
CA ASP A 53 -9.56 -1.76 11.17
C ASP A 53 -9.14 -0.28 11.25
N ALA A 54 -7.88 0.02 10.94
CA ALA A 54 -7.38 1.39 10.95
C ALA A 54 -8.02 2.26 9.86
N SER A 55 -8.21 3.54 10.17
CA SER A 55 -8.65 4.53 9.21
C SER A 55 -7.54 4.92 8.23
N TYR A 56 -7.91 5.52 7.10
CA TYR A 56 -6.95 6.06 6.14
C TYR A 56 -6.02 7.13 6.74
N ASP A 57 -6.54 7.96 7.66
CA ASP A 57 -5.73 8.97 8.34
C ASP A 57 -4.71 8.35 9.29
N GLU A 58 -5.08 7.30 10.01
CA GLU A 58 -4.14 6.54 10.86
C GLU A 58 -3.04 5.88 10.00
N ALA A 59 -3.39 5.32 8.85
CA ALA A 59 -2.42 4.74 7.93
C ALA A 59 -1.46 5.78 7.35
N VAL A 60 -1.95 6.96 6.95
CA VAL A 60 -1.12 8.09 6.49
C VAL A 60 -0.17 8.54 7.59
N ASN A 61 -0.67 8.73 8.81
CA ASN A 61 0.15 9.13 9.96
C ASN A 61 1.22 8.08 10.29
N ALA A 62 0.88 6.79 10.27
CA ALA A 62 1.82 5.72 10.53
C ALA A 62 2.98 5.70 9.53
N LEU A 63 2.70 5.89 8.23
CA LEU A 63 3.74 5.97 7.21
C LEU A 63 4.58 7.25 7.32
N TYR A 64 3.96 8.37 7.70
CA TYR A 64 4.68 9.63 7.91
C TYR A 64 5.64 9.53 9.09
N GLU A 65 5.22 8.98 10.23
CA GLU A 65 6.07 8.75 11.40
C GLU A 65 7.23 7.77 11.13
N ASN A 66 7.05 6.84 10.19
CA ASN A 66 8.10 5.92 9.74
C ASN A 66 8.93 6.44 8.55
N GLU A 67 8.87 7.74 8.25
CA GLU A 67 9.63 8.39 7.18
C GLU A 67 9.40 7.78 5.77
N GLN A 68 8.23 7.18 5.55
CA GLN A 68 7.85 6.54 4.29
C GLN A 68 7.02 7.46 3.37
N LEU A 69 6.75 8.69 3.80
CA LEU A 69 6.14 9.72 2.97
C LEU A 69 7.15 10.86 2.72
N PRO A 70 7.26 11.35 1.47
CA PRO A 70 8.22 12.40 1.15
C PRO A 70 7.80 13.79 1.64
N TYR A 71 6.52 13.97 1.99
CA TYR A 71 5.92 15.22 2.50
C TYR A 71 4.60 14.93 3.22
N VAL A 72 4.07 15.92 3.91
CA VAL A 72 2.75 15.83 4.58
C VAL A 72 1.65 15.83 3.53
N VAL A 73 0.72 14.88 3.63
CA VAL A 73 -0.41 14.70 2.70
C VAL A 73 -1.72 14.51 3.47
N GLU A 74 -2.83 14.82 2.81
CA GLU A 74 -4.17 14.44 3.27
C GLU A 74 -4.57 13.08 2.68
N SER A 75 -5.24 12.24 3.46
CA SER A 75 -5.66 10.90 3.03
C SER A 75 -6.57 10.92 1.80
N SER A 76 -7.42 11.92 1.66
CA SER A 76 -8.34 12.10 0.54
C SER A 76 -7.72 12.64 -0.74
N GLN A 77 -6.47 13.09 -0.71
CA GLN A 77 -5.79 13.67 -1.87
C GLN A 77 -5.46 12.57 -2.89
N SER A 78 -5.78 12.82 -4.20
CA SER A 78 -5.41 11.91 -5.29
C SER A 78 -3.91 11.69 -5.34
N ILE A 79 -3.49 10.43 -5.54
CA ILE A 79 -2.07 10.05 -5.48
C ILE A 79 -1.45 9.96 -6.88
N PRO A 80 -0.32 10.66 -7.15
CA PRO A 80 0.47 10.45 -8.35
C PRO A 80 1.14 9.07 -8.35
N LEU A 81 1.31 8.48 -9.53
CA LEU A 81 1.91 7.16 -9.69
C LEU A 81 3.32 7.05 -9.09
N ILE A 82 4.11 8.13 -9.17
CA ILE A 82 5.46 8.15 -8.57
C ILE A 82 5.41 8.01 -7.05
N ASP A 83 4.43 8.63 -6.38
CA ASP A 83 4.30 8.57 -4.92
C ASP A 83 3.75 7.20 -4.49
N ALA A 84 2.80 6.63 -5.25
CA ALA A 84 2.33 5.27 -5.02
C ALA A 84 3.48 4.24 -5.16
N ALA A 85 4.31 4.38 -6.19
CA ALA A 85 5.48 3.52 -6.37
C ALA A 85 6.47 3.68 -5.21
N TYR A 86 6.71 4.91 -4.75
CA TYR A 86 7.60 5.19 -3.62
C TYR A 86 7.10 4.54 -2.33
N ILE A 87 5.82 4.71 -1.98
CA ILE A 87 5.20 4.08 -0.81
C ILE A 87 5.32 2.55 -0.89
N PHE A 88 5.00 1.96 -2.04
CA PHE A 88 5.08 0.52 -2.22
C PHE A 88 6.51 -0.03 -2.11
N SER A 89 7.53 0.78 -2.40
CA SER A 89 8.92 0.34 -2.31
C SER A 89 9.37 -0.05 -0.89
N PHE A 90 8.65 0.38 0.13
CA PHE A 90 8.95 0.03 1.54
C PHE A 90 8.41 -1.34 1.97
N MET A 91 7.46 -1.91 1.22
CA MET A 91 6.88 -3.21 1.57
C MET A 91 7.78 -4.41 1.25
N TRP A 92 8.77 -4.23 0.37
CA TRP A 92 9.68 -5.30 -0.07
C TRP A 92 11.14 -4.85 -0.04
N ASP A 93 12.06 -5.79 0.16
CA ASP A 93 13.51 -5.54 0.06
C ASP A 93 13.94 -5.40 -1.40
N ILE A 94 13.75 -4.22 -1.98
CA ILE A 94 14.04 -3.95 -3.38
C ILE A 94 15.53 -3.75 -3.60
N LYS A 95 16.16 -4.68 -4.33
CA LYS A 95 17.56 -4.59 -4.74
C LYS A 95 17.66 -3.81 -6.06
N GLY A 96 17.58 -2.49 -5.96
CA GLY A 96 17.66 -1.60 -7.12
C GLY A 96 19.07 -1.43 -7.69
N GLY A 97 19.14 -0.78 -8.87
CA GLY A 97 20.40 -0.42 -9.52
C GLY A 97 21.26 0.58 -8.73
N LEU A 98 22.43 0.92 -9.30
CA LEU A 98 23.44 1.76 -8.63
C LEU A 98 22.85 3.09 -8.11
N MET A 99 22.09 3.81 -8.94
CA MET A 99 21.50 5.10 -8.56
C MET A 99 20.43 4.96 -7.48
N TYR A 100 19.63 3.89 -7.52
CA TYR A 100 18.70 3.55 -6.45
C TYR A 100 19.43 3.42 -5.11
N ARG A 101 20.55 2.69 -5.09
CA ARG A 101 21.36 2.45 -3.88
C ARG A 101 22.03 3.71 -3.35
N ILE A 102 22.62 4.55 -4.25
CA ILE A 102 23.27 5.81 -3.88
C ILE A 102 22.27 6.80 -3.29
N THR A 103 21.06 6.89 -3.86
CA THR A 103 20.02 7.82 -3.42
C THR A 103 19.13 7.27 -2.32
N LYS A 104 19.42 6.05 -1.80
CA LYS A 104 18.62 5.36 -0.79
C LYS A 104 17.14 5.22 -1.20
N GLY A 105 16.88 4.95 -2.48
CA GLY A 105 15.53 4.78 -2.99
C GLY A 105 14.73 6.08 -3.11
N ALA A 106 15.34 7.19 -3.55
CA ALA A 106 14.57 8.41 -3.81
C ALA A 106 13.46 8.16 -4.85
N PRO A 107 12.28 8.83 -4.74
CA PRO A 107 11.06 8.51 -5.52
C PRO A 107 11.30 8.34 -7.02
N ARG A 108 12.10 9.23 -7.63
CA ARG A 108 12.47 9.16 -9.06
C ARG A 108 13.17 7.85 -9.43
N TYR A 109 14.04 7.34 -8.56
CA TYR A 109 14.81 6.12 -8.86
C TYR A 109 14.02 4.86 -8.53
N VAL A 110 13.14 4.90 -7.53
CA VAL A 110 12.12 3.86 -7.31
C VAL A 110 11.24 3.72 -8.55
N PHE A 111 10.71 4.83 -9.07
CA PHE A 111 9.87 4.85 -10.25
C PHE A 111 10.58 4.23 -11.47
N LYS A 112 11.84 4.62 -11.73
CA LYS A 112 12.66 4.03 -12.79
C LYS A 112 12.95 2.55 -12.58
N GLN A 113 13.14 2.12 -11.33
CA GLN A 113 13.34 0.72 -11.01
C GLN A 113 12.08 -0.09 -11.32
N PHE A 114 10.89 0.41 -10.94
CA PHE A 114 9.63 -0.23 -11.25
C PHE A 114 9.35 -0.32 -12.75
N GLN A 115 9.76 0.68 -13.54
CA GLN A 115 9.73 0.59 -15.00
C GLN A 115 10.68 -0.49 -15.53
N THR A 116 11.90 -0.57 -15.02
CA THR A 116 12.91 -1.59 -15.41
C THR A 116 12.42 -3.00 -15.07
N ASP A 117 11.80 -3.17 -13.91
CA ASP A 117 11.27 -4.45 -13.43
C ASP A 117 9.90 -4.80 -14.03
N LYS A 118 9.37 -3.96 -14.92
CA LYS A 118 8.09 -4.12 -15.63
C LYS A 118 6.87 -4.17 -14.69
N ILE A 119 6.99 -3.54 -13.52
CA ILE A 119 5.87 -3.37 -12.57
C ILE A 119 4.92 -2.29 -13.09
N ILE A 120 5.48 -1.21 -13.61
CA ILE A 120 4.75 -0.14 -14.31
C ILE A 120 5.24 -0.01 -15.74
N SER A 121 4.39 0.53 -16.62
CA SER A 121 4.73 0.72 -18.03
C SER A 121 5.93 1.65 -18.18
N TYR A 122 6.80 1.36 -19.15
CA TYR A 122 7.90 2.25 -19.55
C TYR A 122 7.42 3.64 -19.97
N TYR A 123 6.21 3.72 -20.54
CA TYR A 123 5.60 4.96 -21.03
C TYR A 123 4.72 5.66 -19.97
N ALA A 124 4.63 5.10 -18.76
CA ALA A 124 3.85 5.73 -17.69
C ALA A 124 4.48 7.06 -17.25
N GLU A 125 3.64 8.05 -17.01
CA GLU A 125 4.08 9.36 -16.53
C GLU A 125 4.11 9.40 -15.01
N PRO A 126 5.19 9.93 -14.39
CA PRO A 126 5.33 9.95 -12.94
C PRO A 126 4.17 10.67 -12.21
N LYS A 127 3.64 11.73 -12.83
CA LYS A 127 2.59 12.58 -12.24
C LYS A 127 1.16 12.17 -12.61
N GLN A 128 0.98 11.09 -13.41
CA GLN A 128 -0.38 10.64 -13.72
C GLN A 128 -1.08 10.17 -12.45
N ILE A 129 -2.36 10.51 -12.33
CA ILE A 129 -3.26 9.96 -11.33
C ILE A 129 -3.76 8.62 -11.86
N VAL A 130 -3.81 7.63 -10.99
CA VAL A 130 -4.16 6.26 -11.33
C VAL A 130 -5.41 5.81 -10.59
N SER A 131 -6.13 4.85 -11.17
CA SER A 131 -7.29 4.22 -10.53
C SER A 131 -6.88 3.22 -9.46
N GLY A 132 -7.82 2.85 -8.58
CA GLY A 132 -7.60 1.80 -7.60
C GLY A 132 -7.24 0.45 -8.23
N ILE A 133 -7.83 0.13 -9.41
CA ILE A 133 -7.48 -1.07 -10.18
C ILE A 133 -5.99 -1.05 -10.58
N GLU A 134 -5.46 0.08 -11.03
CA GLU A 134 -4.05 0.21 -11.42
C GLU A 134 -3.13 0.09 -10.20
N ILE A 135 -3.52 0.63 -9.05
CA ILE A 135 -2.82 0.44 -7.77
C ILE A 135 -2.76 -1.05 -7.40
N MET A 136 -3.88 -1.76 -7.46
CA MET A 136 -3.91 -3.20 -7.13
C MET A 136 -3.14 -4.06 -8.13
N ARG A 137 -3.09 -3.66 -9.41
CA ARG A 137 -2.23 -4.30 -10.42
C ARG A 137 -0.75 -4.09 -10.10
N MET A 138 -0.37 -2.87 -9.71
CA MET A 138 1.01 -2.56 -9.30
C MET A 138 1.38 -3.35 -8.05
N PHE A 139 0.51 -3.42 -7.04
CA PHE A 139 0.71 -4.24 -5.84
C PHE A 139 0.96 -5.71 -6.20
N THR A 140 0.08 -6.30 -7.01
CA THR A 140 0.21 -7.71 -7.45
C THR A 140 1.50 -7.96 -8.24
N ALA A 141 1.92 -7.00 -9.07
CA ALA A 141 3.16 -7.09 -9.81
C ALA A 141 4.40 -7.03 -8.92
N CYS A 142 4.37 -6.18 -7.88
CA CYS A 142 5.40 -6.13 -6.84
C CYS A 142 5.47 -7.43 -6.05
N GLU A 143 4.33 -7.95 -5.60
CA GLU A 143 4.25 -9.22 -4.88
C GLU A 143 4.84 -10.36 -5.70
N LYS A 144 4.47 -10.45 -6.97
CA LYS A 144 5.02 -11.46 -7.89
C LYS A 144 6.53 -11.31 -8.10
N LYS A 145 7.05 -10.09 -8.14
CA LYS A 145 8.46 -9.80 -8.43
C LYS A 145 9.35 -9.93 -7.20
N TYR A 146 8.88 -9.42 -6.06
CA TYR A 146 9.66 -9.26 -4.84
C TYR A 146 9.19 -10.14 -3.67
N GLY A 147 7.94 -10.59 -3.66
CA GLY A 147 7.36 -11.36 -2.58
C GLY A 147 8.07 -12.69 -2.31
N ASN A 148 8.70 -13.29 -3.33
CA ASN A 148 9.48 -14.52 -3.20
C ASN A 148 10.91 -14.31 -2.63
N LEU A 149 11.26 -13.07 -2.26
CA LEU A 149 12.59 -12.75 -1.72
C LEU A 149 12.61 -12.65 -0.18
N VAL A 150 11.47 -12.85 0.48
CA VAL A 150 11.30 -12.68 1.93
C VAL A 150 11.35 -14.01 2.70
N PHE A 151 11.81 -15.11 2.06
CA PHE A 151 12.00 -16.39 2.74
C PHE A 151 13.44 -16.85 2.70
#